data_20ced5ab0e31da96a4bb2062cee4a2a7
#
_entry.id   20ced5ab0e31da96a4bb2062cee4a2a7
#
_cell.length_a   1.000
_cell.length_b   1.000
_cell.length_c   1.000
_cell.angle_alpha   90.00
_cell.angle_beta   90.00
_cell.angle_gamma   90.00
#
_symmetry.space_group_name_H-M   'P 1'
#
loop_
_entity.id
_entity.type
_entity.pdbx_description
1 polymer ?
#
loop_
_entity_poly.entity_id
_entity_poly.type
_entity_poly.pdbx_seq_one_letter_code
_entity_poly.pdbx_strand_id
1 'polypeptide(L)'
;MNKIENMNLILNKEDMKFSIAHFTIFNKTSRENIHGHNFSVSFELEFTRKKNGMLKDYKIYKQLIRNLCDSIDEHLILPEKNKFIKIKKNDEKVIVLFDKEELIFLSRDVLILPIQNTTVEDFSEWFLLEVVKDPSLKDKDGINSLKLNVSSYKGQSCTSIMSFKKTKS
;
A
#
# COMPACT_ATOMS: atom_id res chain seq x y z
N MET A 1 -30.00 24.43 -14.25
CA MET A 1 -28.55 24.51 -13.97
C MET A 1 -28.02 23.13 -13.63
N ASN A 2 -27.07 22.62 -14.38
CA ASN A 2 -26.43 21.34 -14.05
C ASN A 2 -25.59 21.52 -12.78
N LYS A 3 -25.86 20.69 -11.76
CA LYS A 3 -25.15 20.74 -10.48
C LYS A 3 -24.09 19.65 -10.45
N ILE A 4 -22.82 20.02 -10.15
CA ILE A 4 -21.76 19.05 -9.91
C ILE A 4 -21.95 18.50 -8.50
N GLU A 5 -22.22 17.18 -8.39
CA GLU A 5 -22.47 16.53 -7.11
C GLU A 5 -21.26 15.75 -6.58
N ASN A 6 -20.50 15.09 -7.46
CA ASN A 6 -19.33 14.31 -7.10
C ASN A 6 -18.04 14.97 -7.58
N MET A 7 -17.00 14.84 -6.77
CA MET A 7 -15.67 15.35 -7.05
C MET A 7 -14.64 14.26 -6.73
N ASN A 8 -13.52 14.29 -7.43
CA ASN A 8 -12.38 13.42 -7.19
C ASN A 8 -11.17 14.27 -6.79
N LEU A 9 -10.67 14.08 -5.57
CA LEU A 9 -9.44 14.68 -5.07
C LEU A 9 -8.30 13.70 -5.24
N ILE A 10 -7.27 14.10 -5.98
CA ILE A 10 -6.07 13.28 -6.21
C ILE A 10 -4.91 13.87 -5.41
N LEU A 11 -4.30 13.05 -4.58
CA LEU A 11 -3.09 13.37 -3.83
C LEU A 11 -1.93 12.56 -4.41
N ASN A 12 -1.03 13.26 -5.07
CA ASN A 12 0.20 12.70 -5.65
C ASN A 12 1.34 13.69 -5.37
N LYS A 13 2.23 13.36 -4.43
CA LYS A 13 3.33 14.21 -4.01
C LYS A 13 4.64 13.46 -4.12
N GLU A 14 5.74 14.17 -4.43
CA GLU A 14 7.09 13.60 -4.59
C GLU A 14 7.60 12.84 -3.36
N ASP A 15 7.10 13.20 -2.18
CA ASP A 15 7.43 12.58 -0.89
C ASP A 15 6.50 11.40 -0.51
N MET A 16 5.56 11.03 -1.37
CA MET A 16 4.76 9.81 -1.25
C MET A 16 5.44 8.67 -2.02
N LYS A 17 6.57 8.21 -1.54
CA LYS A 17 7.41 7.19 -2.16
C LYS A 17 8.13 6.35 -1.13
N PHE A 18 8.57 5.18 -1.54
CA PHE A 18 9.42 4.28 -0.75
C PHE A 18 10.34 3.47 -1.65
N SER A 19 11.47 3.04 -1.12
CA SER A 19 12.46 2.20 -1.79
C SER A 19 12.62 0.93 -0.98
N ILE A 20 12.49 -0.23 -1.60
CA ILE A 20 12.61 -1.52 -0.91
C ILE A 20 13.47 -2.49 -1.71
N ALA A 21 14.04 -3.46 -0.99
CA ALA A 21 14.49 -4.70 -1.59
C ALA A 21 13.34 -5.73 -1.54
N HIS A 22 13.18 -6.51 -2.58
CA HIS A 22 12.16 -7.56 -2.66
C HIS A 22 12.47 -8.62 -3.71
N PHE A 23 11.63 -9.63 -3.80
CA PHE A 23 11.60 -10.61 -4.89
C PHE A 23 10.19 -11.19 -5.05
N THR A 24 9.72 -11.27 -6.28
CA THR A 24 8.42 -11.89 -6.59
C THR A 24 8.55 -13.42 -6.59
N ILE A 25 7.58 -14.11 -5.99
CA ILE A 25 7.50 -15.57 -5.94
C ILE A 25 6.43 -16.02 -6.91
N PHE A 26 6.80 -16.73 -7.96
CA PHE A 26 5.87 -17.16 -9.01
C PHE A 26 5.20 -18.48 -8.68
N ASN A 27 5.96 -19.43 -8.13
CA ASN A 27 5.47 -20.77 -7.73
C ASN A 27 6.43 -21.40 -6.73
N LYS A 28 6.23 -22.71 -6.45
CA LYS A 28 7.01 -23.46 -5.44
C LYS A 28 8.51 -23.60 -5.74
N THR A 29 8.94 -23.37 -6.98
CA THR A 29 10.33 -23.57 -7.43
C THR A 29 10.89 -22.38 -8.22
N SER A 30 10.12 -21.31 -8.39
CA SER A 30 10.52 -20.15 -9.19
C SER A 30 10.20 -18.84 -8.48
N ARG A 31 11.22 -18.00 -8.32
CA ARG A 31 11.18 -16.65 -7.79
C ARG A 31 12.15 -15.74 -8.53
N GLU A 32 12.01 -14.46 -8.41
CA GLU A 32 13.02 -13.49 -8.85
C GLU A 32 14.27 -13.54 -7.96
N ASN A 33 15.36 -13.00 -8.46
CA ASN A 33 16.48 -12.62 -7.62
C ASN A 33 16.08 -11.41 -6.74
N ILE A 34 16.71 -11.30 -5.57
CA ILE A 34 16.52 -10.12 -4.72
C ILE A 34 17.05 -8.90 -5.46
N HIS A 35 16.22 -7.87 -5.55
CA HIS A 35 16.57 -6.61 -6.21
C HIS A 35 15.84 -5.44 -5.55
N GLY A 36 16.26 -4.22 -5.89
CA GLY A 36 15.66 -2.99 -5.35
C GLY A 36 14.75 -2.31 -6.36
N HIS A 37 13.66 -1.74 -5.85
CA HIS A 37 12.77 -0.85 -6.59
C HIS A 37 12.39 0.39 -5.80
N ASN A 38 12.20 1.49 -6.54
CA ASN A 38 11.58 2.70 -6.03
C ASN A 38 10.10 2.70 -6.43
N PHE A 39 9.24 2.89 -5.46
CA PHE A 39 7.80 2.96 -5.65
C PHE A 39 7.29 4.36 -5.34
N SER A 40 6.25 4.78 -6.05
CA SER A 40 5.47 5.97 -5.75
C SER A 40 4.04 5.60 -5.42
N VAL A 41 3.43 6.40 -4.53
CA VAL A 41 2.05 6.18 -4.07
C VAL A 41 1.21 7.40 -4.41
N SER A 42 0.04 7.18 -4.98
CA SER A 42 -0.99 8.21 -5.12
C SER A 42 -2.30 7.75 -4.52
N PHE A 43 -3.05 8.69 -3.99
CA PHE A 43 -4.29 8.44 -3.28
C PHE A 43 -5.40 9.33 -3.84
N GLU A 44 -6.56 8.73 -4.12
CA GLU A 44 -7.73 9.44 -4.63
C GLU A 44 -8.92 9.24 -3.70
N LEU A 45 -9.67 10.33 -3.49
CA LEU A 45 -10.95 10.33 -2.78
C LEU A 45 -12.05 10.82 -3.71
N GLU A 46 -13.02 9.98 -3.97
CA GLU A 46 -14.28 10.41 -4.57
C GLU A 46 -15.25 10.82 -3.46
N PHE A 47 -15.84 12.00 -3.57
CA PHE A 47 -16.71 12.53 -2.53
C PHE A 47 -17.84 13.39 -3.08
N THR A 48 -18.93 13.52 -2.31
CA THR A 48 -20.02 14.42 -2.59
C THR A 48 -19.65 15.84 -2.14
N ARG A 49 -19.83 16.83 -3.02
CA ARG A 49 -19.50 18.23 -2.75
C ARG A 49 -20.31 18.78 -1.56
N LYS A 50 -19.61 19.30 -0.55
CA LYS A 50 -20.24 20.03 0.57
C LYS A 50 -20.47 21.50 0.21
N LYS A 51 -21.38 22.18 0.94
CA LYS A 51 -21.76 23.57 0.67
C LYS A 51 -20.59 24.56 0.70
N ASN A 52 -19.59 24.32 1.55
CA ASN A 52 -18.37 25.14 1.67
C ASN A 52 -17.27 24.78 0.63
N GLY A 53 -17.53 23.83 -0.28
CA GLY A 53 -16.59 23.40 -1.31
C GLY A 53 -15.44 22.52 -0.82
N MET A 54 -15.34 22.23 0.49
CA MET A 54 -14.30 21.37 1.07
C MET A 54 -14.91 20.11 1.64
N LEU A 55 -14.19 18.97 1.54
CA LEU A 55 -14.55 17.73 2.21
C LEU A 55 -14.03 17.72 3.66
N LYS A 56 -12.72 17.78 3.80
CA LYS A 56 -11.94 17.81 5.05
C LYS A 56 -10.57 18.45 4.77
N ASP A 57 -9.78 18.66 5.82
CA ASP A 57 -8.37 19.00 5.63
C ASP A 57 -7.59 17.79 5.06
N TYR A 58 -7.23 17.87 3.80
CA TYR A 58 -6.50 16.81 3.11
C TYR A 58 -5.03 16.67 3.55
N LYS A 59 -4.53 17.54 4.44
CA LYS A 59 -3.21 17.37 5.07
C LYS A 59 -3.14 16.05 5.85
N ILE A 60 -4.23 15.64 6.47
CA ILE A 60 -4.35 14.40 7.24
C ILE A 60 -4.03 13.22 6.33
N TYR A 61 -4.65 13.14 5.15
CA TYR A 61 -4.44 12.05 4.21
C TYR A 61 -3.01 12.03 3.66
N LYS A 62 -2.44 13.20 3.37
CA LYS A 62 -1.04 13.29 2.93
C LYS A 62 -0.09 12.77 3.99
N GLN A 63 -0.28 13.16 5.25
CA GLN A 63 0.59 12.69 6.34
C GLN A 63 0.45 11.18 6.55
N LEU A 64 -0.77 10.65 6.48
CA LEU A 64 -1.01 9.21 6.60
C LEU A 64 -0.27 8.40 5.54
N ILE A 65 -0.36 8.81 4.27
CA ILE A 65 0.35 8.11 3.18
C ILE A 65 1.88 8.21 3.36
N ARG A 66 2.42 9.38 3.75
CA ARG A 66 3.85 9.52 4.06
C ARG A 66 4.31 8.59 5.17
N ASN A 67 3.58 8.59 6.28
CA ASN A 67 3.91 7.72 7.41
C ASN A 67 3.92 6.24 7.03
N LEU A 68 2.99 5.83 6.15
CA LEU A 68 2.98 4.45 5.62
C LEU A 68 4.17 4.18 4.70
N CYS A 69 4.52 5.13 3.82
CA CYS A 69 5.72 5.01 2.99
C CYS A 69 6.98 4.91 3.86
N ASP A 70 7.15 5.82 4.81
CA ASP A 70 8.31 5.87 5.73
C ASP A 70 8.43 4.58 6.56
N SER A 71 7.29 3.95 6.90
CA SER A 71 7.28 2.73 7.71
C SER A 71 7.85 1.49 7.02
N ILE A 72 7.94 1.50 5.69
CA ILE A 72 8.47 0.38 4.90
C ILE A 72 9.70 0.75 4.07
N ASP A 73 10.07 2.05 4.04
CA ASP A 73 11.22 2.54 3.28
C ASP A 73 12.53 1.89 3.75
N GLU A 74 13.45 1.67 2.82
CA GLU A 74 14.80 1.12 3.05
C GLU A 74 14.83 -0.29 3.71
N HIS A 75 13.80 -1.11 3.54
CA HIS A 75 13.74 -2.47 4.07
C HIS A 75 13.66 -3.54 2.97
N LEU A 76 14.06 -4.76 3.33
CA LEU A 76 13.70 -5.96 2.59
C LEU A 76 12.28 -6.38 3.02
N ILE A 77 11.35 -6.42 2.07
CA ILE A 77 9.97 -6.82 2.34
C ILE A 77 9.77 -8.30 2.06
N LEU A 78 9.20 -9.01 3.04
CA LEU A 78 8.81 -10.41 2.92
C LEU A 78 7.30 -10.60 3.04
N PRO A 79 6.68 -11.41 2.15
CA PRO A 79 5.24 -11.65 2.15
C PRO A 79 4.86 -12.77 3.13
N GLU A 80 4.25 -12.41 4.28
CA GLU A 80 3.84 -13.35 5.33
C GLU A 80 2.89 -14.43 4.84
N LYS A 81 1.95 -14.06 3.95
CA LYS A 81 0.88 -14.94 3.48
C LYS A 81 1.26 -15.79 2.26
N ASN A 82 2.52 -15.72 1.80
CA ASN A 82 2.94 -16.53 0.67
C ASN A 82 3.06 -17.99 1.05
N LYS A 83 2.32 -18.86 0.36
CA LYS A 83 2.25 -20.31 0.65
C LYS A 83 3.49 -21.09 0.25
N PHE A 84 4.40 -20.53 -0.51
CA PHE A 84 5.60 -21.20 -1.03
C PHE A 84 6.85 -20.93 -0.21
N ILE A 85 6.80 -20.02 0.77
CA ILE A 85 7.91 -19.75 1.67
C ILE A 85 7.53 -20.07 3.12
N LYS A 86 8.55 -20.32 3.92
CA LYS A 86 8.43 -20.39 5.39
C LYS A 86 9.38 -19.39 5.99
N ILE A 87 8.85 -18.48 6.78
CA ILE A 87 9.63 -17.42 7.45
C ILE A 87 9.80 -17.84 8.91
N LYS A 88 11.07 -17.85 9.38
CA LYS A 88 11.42 -18.01 10.80
C LYS A 88 12.15 -16.74 11.23
N LYS A 89 11.71 -16.10 12.29
CA LYS A 89 12.30 -14.87 12.82
C LYS A 89 12.67 -15.03 14.29
N ASN A 90 13.85 -14.55 14.65
CA ASN A 90 14.27 -14.27 16.02
C ASN A 90 14.81 -12.84 16.11
N ASP A 91 15.38 -12.45 17.25
CA ASP A 91 15.85 -11.08 17.46
C ASP A 91 17.02 -10.69 16.56
N GLU A 92 17.83 -11.63 16.11
CA GLU A 92 19.01 -11.38 15.29
C GLU A 92 18.77 -11.60 13.79
N LYS A 93 18.03 -12.63 13.42
CA LYS A 93 17.94 -13.14 12.04
C LYS A 93 16.53 -13.48 11.61
N VAL A 94 16.29 -13.26 10.32
CA VAL A 94 15.15 -13.77 9.58
C VAL A 94 15.65 -14.81 8.57
N ILE A 95 15.09 -16.00 8.64
CA ILE A 95 15.41 -17.12 7.75
C ILE A 95 14.19 -17.40 6.88
N VAL A 96 14.37 -17.38 5.57
CA VAL A 96 13.34 -17.70 4.58
C VAL A 96 13.72 -19.02 3.91
N LEU A 97 12.86 -20.01 4.01
CA LEU A 97 12.98 -21.28 3.31
C LEU A 97 12.11 -21.24 2.05
N PHE A 98 12.72 -21.44 0.89
CA PHE A 98 12.07 -21.50 -0.40
C PHE A 98 12.63 -22.66 -1.21
N ASP A 99 11.80 -23.65 -1.58
CA ASP A 99 12.23 -24.89 -2.24
C ASP A 99 13.44 -25.55 -1.52
N LYS A 100 14.61 -25.56 -2.15
CA LYS A 100 15.89 -26.04 -1.59
C LYS A 100 16.80 -24.92 -1.09
N GLU A 101 16.34 -23.69 -1.14
CA GLU A 101 17.12 -22.51 -0.77
C GLU A 101 16.82 -22.08 0.66
N GLU A 102 17.86 -21.59 1.33
CA GLU A 102 17.77 -20.91 2.61
C GLU A 102 18.38 -19.51 2.46
N LEU A 103 17.55 -18.48 2.71
CA LEU A 103 17.95 -17.08 2.66
C LEU A 103 18.00 -16.56 4.08
N ILE A 104 19.11 -15.96 4.48
CA ILE A 104 19.33 -15.47 5.84
C ILE A 104 19.59 -13.95 5.79
N PHE A 105 18.83 -13.21 6.58
CA PHE A 105 18.90 -11.75 6.68
C PHE A 105 19.02 -11.31 8.14
N LEU A 106 19.54 -10.10 8.38
CA LEU A 106 19.49 -9.47 9.70
C LEU A 106 18.05 -9.02 9.99
N SER A 107 17.56 -9.24 11.19
CA SER A 107 16.18 -8.90 11.59
C SER A 107 15.87 -7.42 11.45
N ARG A 108 16.88 -6.54 11.64
CA ARG A 108 16.71 -5.09 11.49
C ARG A 108 16.48 -4.62 10.06
N ASP A 109 16.90 -5.40 9.06
CA ASP A 109 16.80 -5.02 7.64
C ASP A 109 15.52 -5.55 6.99
N VAL A 110 14.70 -6.31 7.76
CA VAL A 110 13.55 -7.04 7.21
C VAL A 110 12.24 -6.58 7.83
N LEU A 111 11.26 -6.28 6.97
CA LEU A 111 9.87 -6.15 7.36
C LEU A 111 9.05 -7.30 6.75
N ILE A 112 8.19 -7.90 7.57
CA ILE A 112 7.27 -8.94 7.16
C ILE A 112 5.88 -8.30 7.07
N LEU A 113 5.33 -8.21 5.87
CA LEU A 113 4.00 -7.63 5.63
C LEU A 113 2.95 -8.73 5.43
N PRO A 114 1.70 -8.50 5.83
CA PRO A 114 0.61 -9.48 5.71
C PRO A 114 0.04 -9.50 4.28
N ILE A 115 0.92 -9.66 3.28
CA ILE A 115 0.64 -9.72 1.84
C ILE A 115 0.96 -11.10 1.28
N GLN A 116 0.45 -11.43 0.09
CA GLN A 116 0.70 -12.72 -0.56
C GLN A 116 1.98 -12.71 -1.39
N ASN A 117 2.32 -11.57 -1.98
CA ASN A 117 3.53 -11.39 -2.78
C ASN A 117 4.04 -9.94 -2.68
N THR A 118 5.22 -9.66 -3.20
CA THR A 118 5.80 -8.31 -3.19
C THR A 118 5.62 -7.63 -4.55
N THR A 119 4.37 -7.49 -4.98
CA THR A 119 3.95 -6.91 -6.25
C THR A 119 3.21 -5.59 -6.06
N VAL A 120 3.06 -4.79 -7.11
CA VAL A 120 2.31 -3.53 -7.05
C VAL A 120 0.84 -3.75 -6.68
N GLU A 121 0.26 -4.90 -7.04
CA GLU A 121 -1.08 -5.32 -6.69
C GLU A 121 -1.23 -5.48 -5.18
N ASP A 122 -0.39 -6.31 -4.58
CA ASP A 122 -0.41 -6.57 -3.14
C ASP A 122 -0.07 -5.31 -2.33
N PHE A 123 0.90 -4.51 -2.79
CA PHE A 123 1.21 -3.23 -2.14
C PHE A 123 0.04 -2.25 -2.21
N SER A 124 -0.62 -2.10 -3.37
CA SER A 124 -1.75 -1.18 -3.48
C SER A 124 -2.92 -1.59 -2.57
N GLU A 125 -3.19 -2.89 -2.45
CA GLU A 125 -4.20 -3.42 -1.54
C GLU A 125 -3.81 -3.19 -0.07
N TRP A 126 -2.57 -3.53 0.31
CA TRP A 126 -2.08 -3.35 1.68
C TRP A 126 -2.15 -1.88 2.11
N PHE A 127 -1.64 -0.95 1.31
CA PHE A 127 -1.72 0.48 1.60
C PHE A 127 -3.17 0.95 1.77
N LEU A 128 -4.08 0.53 0.89
CA LEU A 128 -5.49 0.90 0.98
C LEU A 128 -6.12 0.38 2.28
N LEU A 129 -5.83 -0.86 2.66
CA LEU A 129 -6.34 -1.46 3.89
C LEU A 129 -5.78 -0.75 5.14
N GLU A 130 -4.50 -0.35 5.15
CA GLU A 130 -3.92 0.41 6.25
C GLU A 130 -4.53 1.82 6.35
N VAL A 131 -4.71 2.50 5.22
CA VAL A 131 -5.38 3.81 5.17
C VAL A 131 -6.79 3.74 5.77
N VAL A 132 -7.56 2.72 5.44
CA VAL A 132 -8.96 2.57 5.92
C VAL A 132 -9.05 2.27 7.41
N LYS A 133 -8.01 1.69 8.02
CA LYS A 133 -7.94 1.45 9.48
C LYS A 133 -7.74 2.73 10.28
N ASP A 134 -7.20 3.80 9.66
CA ASP A 134 -6.89 5.03 10.37
C ASP A 134 -8.15 5.67 10.97
N PRO A 135 -8.14 6.04 12.26
CA PRO A 135 -9.27 6.66 12.92
C PRO A 135 -9.78 7.95 12.28
N SER A 136 -8.91 8.70 11.58
CA SER A 136 -9.28 9.94 10.88
C SER A 136 -10.24 9.71 9.73
N LEU A 137 -10.29 8.46 9.21
CA LEU A 137 -11.20 8.01 8.17
C LEU A 137 -12.47 7.31 8.69
N LYS A 138 -12.65 7.20 10.01
CA LYS A 138 -13.88 6.59 10.60
C LYS A 138 -15.14 7.35 10.21
N ASP A 139 -15.07 8.69 10.14
CA ASP A 139 -16.14 9.51 9.62
C ASP A 139 -16.04 9.61 8.09
N LYS A 140 -16.67 8.65 7.42
CA LYS A 140 -16.73 8.54 5.96
C LYS A 140 -17.77 9.46 5.33
N ASP A 141 -18.33 10.42 6.09
CA ASP A 141 -19.40 11.30 5.66
C ASP A 141 -19.02 12.06 4.38
N GLY A 142 -19.73 11.71 3.30
CA GLY A 142 -19.52 12.28 1.99
C GLY A 142 -18.43 11.63 1.16
N ILE A 143 -17.69 10.63 1.67
CA ILE A 143 -16.73 9.84 0.86
C ILE A 143 -17.48 8.68 0.19
N ASN A 144 -17.42 8.63 -1.15
CA ASN A 144 -18.05 7.59 -1.96
C ASN A 144 -17.09 6.41 -2.22
N SER A 145 -15.84 6.71 -2.53
CA SER A 145 -14.81 5.70 -2.75
C SER A 145 -13.40 6.23 -2.42
N LEU A 146 -12.50 5.32 -2.12
CA LEU A 146 -11.07 5.53 -1.99
C LEU A 146 -10.37 4.69 -3.04
N LYS A 147 -9.33 5.25 -3.65
CA LYS A 147 -8.45 4.53 -4.56
C LYS A 147 -7.01 4.79 -4.14
N LEU A 148 -6.20 3.76 -4.16
CA LEU A 148 -4.79 3.86 -3.88
C LEU A 148 -4.00 3.17 -4.99
N ASN A 149 -3.12 3.93 -5.63
CA ASN A 149 -2.25 3.45 -6.68
C ASN A 149 -0.82 3.32 -6.17
N VAL A 150 -0.18 2.21 -6.47
CA VAL A 150 1.27 2.01 -6.29
C VAL A 150 1.89 1.77 -7.65
N SER A 151 2.97 2.49 -7.94
CA SER A 151 3.71 2.40 -9.20
C SER A 151 5.19 2.13 -8.93
N SER A 152 5.78 1.15 -9.60
CA SER A 152 7.21 0.81 -9.50
C SER A 152 8.08 1.55 -10.50
N TYR A 153 7.53 2.25 -11.44
CA TYR A 153 8.15 3.12 -12.46
C TYR A 153 7.11 3.48 -13.52
N LYS A 154 7.51 4.27 -14.55
CA LYS A 154 6.62 4.57 -15.68
C LYS A 154 6.17 3.27 -16.37
N GLY A 155 4.86 3.05 -16.42
CA GLY A 155 4.24 1.94 -17.15
C GLY A 155 3.86 0.71 -16.32
N GLN A 156 4.22 0.65 -15.02
CA GLN A 156 3.78 -0.43 -14.11
C GLN A 156 3.13 0.15 -12.87
N SER A 157 1.84 -0.02 -12.73
CA SER A 157 1.10 0.38 -11.53
C SER A 157 -0.15 -0.48 -11.33
N CYS A 158 -0.58 -0.56 -10.09
CA CYS A 158 -1.88 -1.11 -9.74
C CYS A 158 -2.66 -0.15 -8.85
N THR A 159 -3.98 -0.10 -9.04
CA THR A 159 -4.89 0.71 -8.25
C THR A 159 -5.90 -0.19 -7.55
N SER A 160 -5.86 -0.21 -6.24
CA SER A 160 -6.88 -0.82 -5.40
C SER A 160 -8.00 0.18 -5.10
N ILE A 161 -9.25 -0.28 -5.13
CA ILE A 161 -10.43 0.57 -4.99
C ILE A 161 -11.34 0.03 -3.89
N MET A 162 -11.76 0.90 -2.98
CA MET A 162 -12.78 0.60 -1.97
C MET A 162 -13.94 1.57 -2.10
N SER A 163 -15.14 1.06 -2.30
CA SER A 163 -16.38 1.85 -2.40
C SER A 163 -17.18 1.74 -1.11
N PHE A 164 -17.75 2.86 -0.68
CA PHE A 164 -18.65 2.91 0.48
C PHE A 164 -20.10 3.03 0.02
N LYS A 165 -20.96 2.18 0.55
CA LYS A 165 -22.40 2.27 0.25
C LYS A 165 -22.93 3.61 0.79
N LYS A 166 -23.65 4.37 -0.04
CA LYS A 166 -24.45 5.49 0.45
C LYS A 166 -25.44 4.95 1.47
N THR A 167 -25.31 5.32 2.72
CA THR A 167 -26.35 5.10 3.70
C THR A 167 -27.58 5.87 3.19
N LYS A 168 -28.65 5.17 2.80
CA LYS A 168 -29.91 5.83 2.47
C LYS A 168 -30.40 6.48 3.76
N SER A 169 -30.29 7.80 3.84
CA SER A 169 -31.00 8.63 4.81
C SER A 169 -32.47 8.71 4.43
#